data_c2fbb953729eefc62f9efa11f8cdf2b2
#
_entry.id   c2fbb953729eefc62f9efa11f8cdf2b2
#
_cell.length_a   1.000
_cell.length_b   1.000
_cell.length_c   1.000
_cell.angle_alpha   90.00
_cell.angle_beta   90.00
_cell.angle_gamma   90.00
#
_symmetry.space_group_name_H-M   'P 1'
#
loop_
_entity.id
_entity.type
_entity.pdbx_description
1 polymer ?
#
loop_
_entity_poly.entity_id
_entity_poly.type
_entity_poly.pdbx_seq_one_letter_code
_entity_poly.pdbx_strand_id
1 'polypeptide(L)'
;MELRHLEYFVAVAEELSFTRASRRLHVVQSGVSSAIQVLERELGAPLFDRDRHRVVLTEAGRALLPEARATLAAAQAATDAVAEASAGLRGTLTIGTMISTGSVDVPALLGVFHEHHPGVLVRLRVMPGGSAELAREVASGGLDLALLSLPGEAPSGLAIRPLAREALVLICAEKHPLASAPDVRLNALAHETFIDFPTGWGTRAVTDRAFTAAGVERQVAFEVTDYFTAAGLAHSGLGVSFVPESAAARLDGVACVAVVGDVPVASGIASGARPSAAADAAPGPMTWNIQVATSATRRLSAAGRAFMADLLSRSPRA
;
A
#
# COMPACT_ATOMS: atom_id res chain seq x y z
N MET A 1 -15.97 -7.60 28.72
CA MET A 1 -15.28 -7.75 27.40
C MET A 1 -13.93 -8.41 27.60
N GLU A 2 -13.66 -9.55 26.98
CA GLU A 2 -12.42 -10.30 27.05
C GLU A 2 -11.64 -10.16 25.72
N LEU A 3 -10.31 -10.27 25.75
CA LEU A 3 -9.48 -10.22 24.53
C LEU A 3 -9.91 -11.25 23.49
N ARG A 4 -10.29 -12.46 23.95
CA ARG A 4 -10.81 -13.53 23.09
C ARG A 4 -12.09 -13.13 22.32
N HIS A 5 -12.98 -12.33 22.91
CA HIS A 5 -14.16 -11.83 22.21
C HIS A 5 -13.75 -10.89 21.05
N LEU A 6 -12.73 -10.05 21.26
CA LEU A 6 -12.18 -9.18 20.22
C LEU A 6 -11.47 -9.98 19.12
N GLU A 7 -10.71 -11.03 19.48
CA GLU A 7 -10.08 -11.93 18.49
C GLU A 7 -11.11 -12.57 17.57
N TYR A 8 -12.20 -13.10 18.16
CA TYR A 8 -13.28 -13.72 17.38
C TYR A 8 -14.01 -12.70 16.51
N PHE A 9 -14.25 -11.49 17.04
CA PHE A 9 -14.85 -10.40 16.27
C PHE A 9 -13.99 -10.03 15.07
N VAL A 10 -12.70 -9.80 15.26
CA VAL A 10 -11.76 -9.47 14.17
C VAL A 10 -11.72 -10.60 13.13
N ALA A 11 -11.63 -11.84 13.57
CA ALA A 11 -11.61 -12.98 12.64
C ALA A 11 -12.90 -13.07 11.80
N VAL A 12 -14.07 -12.85 12.38
CA VAL A 12 -15.33 -12.83 11.62
C VAL A 12 -15.41 -11.64 10.68
N ALA A 13 -14.90 -10.48 11.10
CA ALA A 13 -14.87 -9.27 10.29
C ALA A 13 -13.96 -9.41 9.04
N GLU A 14 -12.83 -10.10 9.18
CA GLU A 14 -11.90 -10.36 8.07
C GLU A 14 -12.40 -11.44 7.13
N GLU A 15 -12.98 -12.49 7.66
CA GLU A 15 -13.49 -13.62 6.87
C GLU A 15 -14.87 -13.37 6.27
N LEU A 16 -15.63 -12.41 6.79
CA LEU A 16 -17.05 -12.18 6.48
C LEU A 16 -17.85 -13.50 6.51
N SER A 17 -17.46 -14.40 7.45
CA SER A 17 -18.02 -15.74 7.59
C SER A 17 -17.69 -16.36 8.95
N PHE A 18 -18.70 -16.68 9.74
CA PHE A 18 -18.52 -17.37 11.01
C PHE A 18 -17.86 -18.74 10.86
N THR A 19 -18.17 -19.47 9.79
CA THR A 19 -17.58 -20.79 9.53
C THR A 19 -16.11 -20.69 9.14
N ARG A 20 -15.71 -19.73 8.28
CA ARG A 20 -14.30 -19.54 7.95
C ARG A 20 -13.52 -19.03 9.15
N ALA A 21 -14.06 -18.08 9.91
CA ALA A 21 -13.45 -17.59 11.13
C ALA A 21 -13.23 -18.71 12.16
N SER A 22 -14.21 -19.58 12.39
CA SER A 22 -14.05 -20.69 13.33
C SER A 22 -12.98 -21.70 12.90
N ARG A 23 -12.86 -21.98 11.60
CA ARG A 23 -11.78 -22.82 11.06
C ARG A 23 -10.41 -22.18 11.26
N ARG A 24 -10.27 -20.88 10.97
CA ARG A 24 -9.05 -20.12 11.18
C ARG A 24 -8.62 -20.08 12.64
N LEU A 25 -9.59 -19.98 13.55
CA LEU A 25 -9.39 -19.94 15.00
C LEU A 25 -9.25 -21.34 15.65
N HIS A 26 -9.44 -22.39 14.87
CA HIS A 26 -9.43 -23.79 15.33
C HIS A 26 -10.46 -24.06 16.46
N VAL A 27 -11.65 -23.46 16.37
CA VAL A 27 -12.73 -23.62 17.33
C VAL A 27 -14.05 -24.01 16.64
N VAL A 28 -15.05 -24.47 17.41
CA VAL A 28 -16.38 -24.74 16.86
C VAL A 28 -17.12 -23.45 16.55
N GLN A 29 -17.87 -23.41 15.44
CA GLN A 29 -18.57 -22.22 14.97
C GLN A 29 -19.60 -21.69 16.00
N SER A 30 -20.25 -22.55 16.76
CA SER A 30 -21.16 -22.14 17.84
C SER A 30 -20.45 -21.32 18.92
N GLY A 31 -19.21 -21.67 19.26
CA GLY A 31 -18.37 -20.90 20.20
C GLY A 31 -18.09 -19.47 19.72
N VAL A 32 -17.72 -19.32 18.43
CA VAL A 32 -17.54 -17.99 17.85
C VAL A 32 -18.85 -17.20 17.86
N SER A 33 -19.97 -17.82 17.45
CA SER A 33 -21.27 -17.14 17.43
C SER A 33 -21.71 -16.68 18.82
N SER A 34 -21.55 -17.54 19.84
CA SER A 34 -21.88 -17.20 21.22
C SER A 34 -21.01 -16.07 21.78
N ALA A 35 -19.72 -16.10 21.51
CA ALA A 35 -18.80 -15.06 21.96
C ALA A 35 -19.14 -13.69 21.33
N ILE A 36 -19.49 -13.66 20.03
CA ILE A 36 -19.94 -12.43 19.38
C ILE A 36 -21.27 -11.94 19.99
N GLN A 37 -22.22 -12.82 20.27
CA GLN A 37 -23.47 -12.42 20.94
C GLN A 37 -23.25 -11.87 22.35
N VAL A 38 -22.27 -12.39 23.09
CA VAL A 38 -21.86 -11.84 24.39
C VAL A 38 -21.29 -10.43 24.20
N LEU A 39 -20.40 -10.26 23.24
CA LEU A 39 -19.77 -8.96 22.94
C LEU A 39 -20.83 -7.92 22.52
N GLU A 40 -21.74 -8.27 21.60
CA GLU A 40 -22.84 -7.40 21.15
C GLU A 40 -23.74 -6.98 22.32
N ARG A 41 -24.00 -7.89 23.25
CA ARG A 41 -24.80 -7.63 24.45
C ARG A 41 -24.10 -6.69 25.42
N GLU A 42 -22.79 -6.89 25.63
CA GLU A 42 -21.96 -6.02 26.49
C GLU A 42 -21.83 -4.60 25.93
N LEU A 43 -21.73 -4.48 24.58
CA LEU A 43 -21.60 -3.19 23.91
C LEU A 43 -22.95 -2.52 23.60
N GLY A 44 -24.07 -3.25 23.76
CA GLY A 44 -25.42 -2.75 23.53
C GLY A 44 -25.77 -2.49 22.06
N ALA A 45 -24.98 -3.04 21.12
CA ALA A 45 -25.19 -2.83 19.70
C ALA A 45 -24.82 -4.09 18.88
N PRO A 46 -25.57 -4.43 17.80
CA PRO A 46 -25.17 -5.47 16.87
C PRO A 46 -23.92 -5.03 16.10
N LEU A 47 -22.95 -5.95 15.96
CA LEU A 47 -21.69 -5.72 15.26
C LEU A 47 -21.72 -6.25 13.84
N PHE A 48 -22.55 -7.27 13.60
CA PHE A 48 -22.75 -7.86 12.29
C PHE A 48 -24.23 -7.84 11.91
N ASP A 49 -24.48 -7.50 10.66
CA ASP A 49 -25.75 -7.75 10.01
C ASP A 49 -25.72 -9.17 9.43
N ARG A 50 -26.72 -9.98 9.82
CA ARG A 50 -26.84 -11.40 9.47
C ARG A 50 -28.01 -11.57 8.52
N ASP A 51 -27.84 -11.14 7.27
CA ASP A 51 -28.81 -11.57 6.26
C ASP A 51 -28.54 -13.04 5.86
N ARG A 52 -29.58 -13.75 5.37
CA ARG A 52 -29.51 -15.20 5.07
C ARG A 52 -28.36 -15.62 4.16
N HIS A 53 -27.72 -14.69 3.46
CA HIS A 53 -26.68 -14.96 2.48
C HIS A 53 -25.36 -14.22 2.70
N ARG A 54 -25.28 -13.25 3.62
CA ARG A 54 -24.07 -12.45 3.82
C ARG A 54 -23.90 -12.04 5.28
N VAL A 55 -22.65 -12.06 5.72
CA VAL A 55 -22.21 -11.45 6.98
C VAL A 55 -21.51 -10.15 6.61
N VAL A 56 -22.05 -9.03 7.08
CA VAL A 56 -21.45 -7.70 6.86
C VAL A 56 -21.34 -6.96 8.19
N LEU A 57 -20.34 -6.10 8.33
CA LEU A 57 -20.22 -5.25 9.50
C LEU A 57 -21.32 -4.19 9.52
N THR A 58 -21.92 -3.99 10.68
CA THR A 58 -22.76 -2.82 10.96
C THR A 58 -21.90 -1.55 11.07
N GLU A 59 -22.52 -0.39 11.27
CA GLU A 59 -21.78 0.84 11.59
C GLU A 59 -21.00 0.71 12.90
N ALA A 60 -21.61 0.13 13.94
CA ALA A 60 -20.96 -0.19 15.21
C ALA A 60 -19.79 -1.17 15.03
N GLY A 61 -19.96 -2.21 14.18
CA GLY A 61 -18.89 -3.15 13.86
C GLY A 61 -17.74 -2.47 13.13
N ARG A 62 -18.01 -1.58 12.17
CA ARG A 62 -16.97 -0.79 11.48
C ARG A 62 -16.22 0.14 12.43
N ALA A 63 -16.90 0.76 13.38
CA ALA A 63 -16.28 1.59 14.39
C ALA A 63 -15.43 0.78 15.39
N LEU A 64 -15.89 -0.41 15.79
CA LEU A 64 -15.17 -1.26 16.73
C LEU A 64 -13.90 -1.89 16.10
N LEU A 65 -13.91 -2.21 14.82
CA LEU A 65 -12.84 -3.01 14.20
C LEU A 65 -11.42 -2.41 14.40
N PRO A 66 -11.16 -1.12 14.16
CA PRO A 66 -9.85 -0.53 14.42
C PRO A 66 -9.48 -0.58 15.90
N GLU A 67 -10.41 -0.34 16.81
CA GLU A 67 -10.17 -0.34 18.26
C GLU A 67 -9.92 -1.76 18.80
N ALA A 68 -10.64 -2.75 18.28
CA ALA A 68 -10.41 -4.15 18.62
C ALA A 68 -9.00 -4.61 18.19
N ARG A 69 -8.59 -4.27 16.96
CA ARG A 69 -7.24 -4.55 16.47
C ARG A 69 -6.17 -3.83 17.31
N ALA A 70 -6.39 -2.57 17.66
CA ALA A 70 -5.47 -1.80 18.49
C ALA A 70 -5.31 -2.43 19.89
N THR A 71 -6.40 -2.86 20.50
CA THR A 71 -6.40 -3.51 21.81
C THR A 71 -5.64 -4.83 21.78
N LEU A 72 -5.89 -5.67 20.78
CA LEU A 72 -5.18 -6.95 20.60
C LEU A 72 -3.69 -6.73 20.34
N ALA A 73 -3.33 -5.74 19.52
CA ALA A 73 -1.94 -5.36 19.26
C ALA A 73 -1.24 -4.87 20.54
N ALA A 74 -1.92 -4.10 21.39
CA ALA A 74 -1.35 -3.63 22.66
C ALA A 74 -1.13 -4.80 23.65
N ALA A 75 -2.07 -5.75 23.71
CA ALA A 75 -1.91 -6.96 24.52
C ALA A 75 -0.74 -7.83 24.03
N GLN A 76 -0.60 -7.98 22.71
CA GLN A 76 0.52 -8.71 22.12
C GLN A 76 1.85 -7.99 22.40
N ALA A 77 1.91 -6.66 22.27
CA ALA A 77 3.11 -5.87 22.55
C ALA A 77 3.57 -6.00 24.01
N ALA A 78 2.63 -6.15 24.96
CA ALA A 78 2.99 -6.42 26.36
C ALA A 78 3.65 -7.80 26.53
N THR A 79 3.14 -8.82 25.87
CA THR A 79 3.73 -10.15 25.84
C THR A 79 5.13 -10.15 25.19
N ASP A 80 5.25 -9.44 24.05
CA ASP A 80 6.51 -9.34 23.31
C ASP A 80 7.59 -8.61 24.13
N ALA A 81 7.22 -7.56 24.87
CA ALA A 81 8.15 -6.81 25.73
C ALA A 81 8.78 -7.70 26.83
N VAL A 82 7.98 -8.61 27.41
CA VAL A 82 8.49 -9.57 28.40
C VAL A 82 9.40 -10.61 27.72
N ALA A 83 9.01 -11.10 26.55
CA ALA A 83 9.79 -12.06 25.79
C ALA A 83 11.14 -11.46 25.30
N GLU A 84 11.15 -10.19 24.86
CA GLU A 84 12.34 -9.46 24.45
C GLU A 84 13.38 -9.36 25.57
N ALA A 85 12.91 -9.09 26.80
CA ALA A 85 13.78 -9.02 27.97
C ALA A 85 14.44 -10.36 28.32
N SER A 86 13.84 -11.49 27.89
CA SER A 86 14.27 -12.83 28.29
C SER A 86 15.00 -13.62 27.21
N ALA A 87 14.73 -13.40 25.92
CA ALA A 87 15.14 -14.30 24.83
C ALA A 87 15.36 -13.61 23.47
N GLY A 88 15.52 -12.28 23.44
CA GLY A 88 15.67 -11.50 22.21
C GLY A 88 14.35 -11.21 21.49
N LEU A 89 14.44 -10.50 20.37
CA LEU A 89 13.28 -10.01 19.63
C LEU A 89 12.45 -11.18 19.05
N ARG A 90 11.16 -11.19 19.36
CA ARG A 90 10.20 -12.21 18.94
C ARG A 90 8.86 -11.56 18.57
N GLY A 91 7.93 -12.35 18.07
CA GLY A 91 6.57 -11.92 17.74
C GLY A 91 6.28 -11.96 16.25
N THR A 92 5.20 -11.32 15.84
CA THR A 92 4.79 -11.24 14.42
C THR A 92 4.89 -9.80 13.95
N LEU A 93 5.42 -9.61 12.73
CA LEU A 93 5.47 -8.35 12.01
C LEU A 93 4.69 -8.51 10.71
N THR A 94 3.59 -7.79 10.56
CA THR A 94 2.76 -7.83 9.36
C THR A 94 3.02 -6.60 8.50
N ILE A 95 3.61 -6.82 7.33
CA ILE A 95 4.03 -5.78 6.38
C ILE A 95 3.14 -5.84 5.15
N GLY A 96 2.55 -4.70 4.79
CA GLY A 96 1.91 -4.51 3.50
C GLY A 96 2.89 -4.02 2.45
N THR A 97 2.74 -4.47 1.20
CA THR A 97 3.57 -3.99 0.11
C THR A 97 2.79 -3.88 -1.19
N MET A 98 3.26 -3.02 -2.07
CA MET A 98 2.87 -2.95 -3.48
C MET A 98 3.48 -4.14 -4.23
N ILE A 99 3.00 -4.40 -5.44
CA ILE A 99 3.58 -5.43 -6.35
C ILE A 99 5.03 -5.07 -6.71
N SER A 100 5.31 -3.79 -6.89
CA SER A 100 6.67 -3.28 -7.08
C SER A 100 6.95 -2.18 -6.07
N THR A 101 8.13 -2.22 -5.52
CA THR A 101 8.67 -1.21 -4.59
C THR A 101 9.83 -0.44 -5.21
N GLY A 102 9.91 -0.45 -6.55
CA GLY A 102 10.93 0.27 -7.29
C GLY A 102 12.36 -0.11 -6.88
N SER A 103 13.15 0.89 -6.54
CA SER A 103 14.52 0.74 -6.07
C SER A 103 14.65 0.22 -4.63
N VAL A 104 13.55 0.07 -3.90
CA VAL A 104 13.57 -0.51 -2.54
C VAL A 104 13.52 -2.04 -2.65
N ASP A 105 14.65 -2.69 -2.40
CA ASP A 105 14.79 -4.15 -2.44
C ASP A 105 14.23 -4.79 -1.16
N VAL A 106 12.90 -5.00 -1.15
CA VAL A 106 12.19 -5.62 -0.01
C VAL A 106 12.66 -7.04 0.27
N PRO A 107 12.87 -7.92 -0.72
CA PRO A 107 13.45 -9.24 -0.48
C PRO A 107 14.79 -9.22 0.24
N ALA A 108 15.74 -8.41 -0.23
CA ALA A 108 17.05 -8.30 0.41
C ALA A 108 16.94 -7.72 1.83
N LEU A 109 16.08 -6.73 2.06
CA LEU A 109 15.82 -6.19 3.38
C LEU A 109 15.25 -7.24 4.35
N LEU A 110 14.26 -8.01 3.89
CA LEU A 110 13.66 -9.07 4.69
C LEU A 110 14.64 -10.21 4.99
N GLY A 111 15.52 -10.54 4.04
CA GLY A 111 16.59 -11.53 4.25
C GLY A 111 17.50 -11.14 5.40
N VAL A 112 18.03 -9.93 5.37
CA VAL A 112 18.89 -9.41 6.43
C VAL A 112 18.17 -9.29 7.78
N PHE A 113 16.92 -8.80 7.75
CA PHE A 113 16.11 -8.71 8.97
C PHE A 113 15.89 -10.09 9.60
N HIS A 114 15.62 -11.12 8.79
CA HIS A 114 15.43 -12.49 9.26
C HIS A 114 16.72 -13.08 9.87
N GLU A 115 17.88 -12.79 9.26
CA GLU A 115 19.18 -13.23 9.81
C GLU A 115 19.46 -12.63 11.20
N HIS A 116 19.15 -11.32 11.37
CA HIS A 116 19.35 -10.64 12.65
C HIS A 116 18.29 -10.98 13.70
N HIS A 117 17.08 -11.30 13.26
CA HIS A 117 15.92 -11.53 14.13
C HIS A 117 15.14 -12.79 13.78
N PRO A 118 15.78 -14.00 13.89
CA PRO A 118 15.15 -15.25 13.47
C PRO A 118 13.91 -15.64 14.30
N GLY A 119 13.73 -15.03 15.47
CA GLY A 119 12.53 -15.22 16.31
C GLY A 119 11.31 -14.41 15.88
N VAL A 120 11.44 -13.53 14.88
CA VAL A 120 10.31 -12.71 14.36
C VAL A 120 9.68 -13.41 13.17
N LEU A 121 8.38 -13.69 13.27
CA LEU A 121 7.58 -14.15 12.13
C LEU A 121 7.17 -12.95 11.28
N VAL A 122 7.77 -12.80 10.10
CA VAL A 122 7.36 -11.78 9.15
C VAL A 122 6.23 -12.30 8.25
N ARG A 123 5.14 -11.53 8.17
CA ARG A 123 4.02 -11.75 7.25
C ARG A 123 3.99 -10.63 6.22
N LEU A 124 4.41 -10.93 5.01
CA LEU A 124 4.35 -9.99 3.89
C LEU A 124 3.03 -10.18 3.13
N ARG A 125 2.31 -9.09 2.88
CA ARG A 125 1.02 -9.10 2.18
C ARG A 125 1.02 -8.09 1.04
N VAL A 126 0.72 -8.56 -0.16
CA VAL A 126 0.42 -7.69 -1.31
C VAL A 126 -1.08 -7.45 -1.34
N MET A 127 -1.50 -6.18 -1.43
CA MET A 127 -2.92 -5.83 -1.42
C MET A 127 -3.42 -5.53 -2.84
N PRO A 128 -4.52 -6.18 -3.29
CA PRO A 128 -5.08 -5.97 -4.63
C PRO A 128 -5.52 -4.53 -4.89
N GLY A 129 -6.06 -3.83 -3.88
CA GLY A 129 -6.47 -2.43 -3.98
C GLY A 129 -5.31 -1.43 -3.87
N GLY A 130 -4.06 -1.90 -3.94
CA GLY A 130 -2.87 -1.07 -4.04
C GLY A 130 -2.62 -0.18 -2.84
N SER A 131 -2.01 0.98 -3.08
CA SER A 131 -1.60 1.92 -2.02
C SER A 131 -2.77 2.46 -1.19
N ALA A 132 -3.94 2.61 -1.79
CA ALA A 132 -5.13 3.07 -1.08
C ALA A 132 -5.63 2.03 -0.07
N GLU A 133 -5.58 0.74 -0.41
CA GLU A 133 -5.94 -0.34 0.50
C GLU A 133 -4.88 -0.50 1.60
N LEU A 134 -3.59 -0.47 1.24
CA LEU A 134 -2.48 -0.51 2.18
C LEU A 134 -2.59 0.59 3.25
N ALA A 135 -2.91 1.81 2.84
CA ALA A 135 -3.11 2.95 3.74
C ALA A 135 -4.25 2.69 4.74
N ARG A 136 -5.39 2.18 4.26
CA ARG A 136 -6.53 1.84 5.11
C ARG A 136 -6.21 0.72 6.10
N GLU A 137 -5.51 -0.32 5.66
CA GLU A 137 -5.12 -1.46 6.52
C GLU A 137 -4.12 -1.05 7.60
N VAL A 138 -3.18 -0.13 7.31
CA VAL A 138 -2.30 0.44 8.33
C VAL A 138 -3.11 1.29 9.31
N ALA A 139 -3.99 2.17 8.83
CA ALA A 139 -4.82 3.01 9.69
C ALA A 139 -5.72 2.18 10.62
N SER A 140 -6.34 1.10 10.09
CA SER A 140 -7.23 0.21 10.84
C SER A 140 -6.51 -0.84 11.69
N GLY A 141 -5.19 -0.99 11.56
CA GLY A 141 -4.41 -1.96 12.32
C GLY A 141 -4.36 -3.38 11.78
N GLY A 142 -4.77 -3.58 10.55
CA GLY A 142 -4.58 -4.85 9.84
C GLY A 142 -3.14 -5.10 9.40
N LEU A 143 -2.35 -4.01 9.32
CA LEU A 143 -0.91 -4.02 9.04
C LEU A 143 -0.17 -3.19 10.10
N ASP A 144 1.05 -3.60 10.45
CA ASP A 144 1.94 -2.83 11.31
C ASP A 144 2.53 -1.64 10.56
N LEU A 145 2.95 -1.89 9.32
CA LEU A 145 3.46 -0.90 8.39
C LEU A 145 3.19 -1.33 6.94
N ALA A 146 3.29 -0.39 6.02
CA ALA A 146 3.19 -0.69 4.60
C ALA A 146 4.15 0.16 3.76
N LEU A 147 4.69 -0.46 2.71
CA LEU A 147 5.36 0.23 1.62
C LEU A 147 4.29 0.58 0.57
N LEU A 148 4.17 1.87 0.28
CA LEU A 148 3.11 2.38 -0.57
C LEU A 148 3.56 3.63 -1.33
N SER A 149 2.72 4.10 -2.23
CA SER A 149 2.90 5.37 -2.95
C SER A 149 1.59 6.13 -2.95
N LEU A 150 1.55 7.22 -2.20
CA LEU A 150 0.40 8.11 -2.16
C LEU A 150 0.81 9.48 -2.70
N PRO A 151 0.13 9.98 -3.75
CA PRO A 151 0.35 11.33 -4.22
C PRO A 151 -0.37 12.34 -3.31
N GLY A 152 0.35 13.38 -2.88
CA GLY A 152 -0.20 14.46 -2.05
C GLY A 152 0.00 14.26 -0.56
N GLU A 153 -0.92 14.85 0.25
CA GLU A 153 -0.84 14.79 1.71
C GLU A 153 -1.18 13.41 2.27
N ALA A 154 -0.55 13.09 3.39
CA ALA A 154 -0.83 11.85 4.11
C ALA A 154 -2.29 11.81 4.59
N PRO A 155 -3.02 10.70 4.37
CA PRO A 155 -4.31 10.52 5.00
C PRO A 155 -4.23 10.63 6.52
N SER A 156 -5.31 11.12 7.15
CA SER A 156 -5.41 11.18 8.59
C SER A 156 -5.18 9.80 9.24
N GLY A 157 -4.52 9.78 10.39
CA GLY A 157 -4.21 8.53 11.10
C GLY A 157 -2.94 7.80 10.62
N LEU A 158 -2.23 8.31 9.63
CA LEU A 158 -0.98 7.75 9.13
C LEU A 158 0.21 8.68 9.39
N ALA A 159 1.33 8.09 9.75
CA ALA A 159 2.65 8.70 9.72
C ALA A 159 3.40 8.13 8.50
N ILE A 160 3.74 9.01 7.56
CA ILE A 160 4.39 8.63 6.29
C ILE A 160 5.82 9.15 6.28
N ARG A 161 6.75 8.30 5.83
CA ARG A 161 8.16 8.67 5.60
C ARG A 161 8.56 8.33 4.17
N PRO A 162 9.22 9.23 3.45
CA PRO A 162 9.76 8.94 2.13
C PRO A 162 10.91 7.91 2.24
N LEU A 163 11.00 7.02 1.25
CA LEU A 163 12.06 6.02 1.14
C LEU A 163 12.88 6.20 -0.14
N ALA A 164 12.19 6.39 -1.27
CA ALA A 164 12.82 6.58 -2.58
C ALA A 164 11.90 7.39 -3.50
N ARG A 165 12.49 7.94 -4.55
CA ARG A 165 11.79 8.67 -5.60
C ARG A 165 12.32 8.20 -6.95
N GLU A 166 11.40 7.88 -7.86
CA GLU A 166 11.73 7.43 -9.22
C GLU A 166 10.93 8.19 -10.26
N ALA A 167 11.47 8.25 -11.48
CA ALA A 167 10.72 8.71 -12.63
C ALA A 167 9.73 7.62 -13.08
N LEU A 168 8.56 8.03 -13.57
CA LEU A 168 7.73 7.19 -14.42
C LEU A 168 8.16 7.44 -15.87
N VAL A 169 8.41 6.36 -16.59
CA VAL A 169 8.71 6.37 -18.02
C VAL A 169 7.56 5.78 -18.81
N LEU A 170 7.41 6.24 -20.05
CA LEU A 170 6.46 5.65 -20.99
C LEU A 170 7.10 4.43 -21.64
N ILE A 171 6.39 3.31 -21.67
CA ILE A 171 6.76 2.14 -22.48
C ILE A 171 5.81 2.01 -23.66
N CYS A 172 6.37 1.68 -24.83
CA CYS A 172 5.63 1.46 -26.06
C CYS A 172 6.34 0.41 -26.94
N ALA A 173 5.70 -0.05 -28.00
CA ALA A 173 6.36 -0.92 -28.97
C ALA A 173 7.62 -0.28 -29.57
N GLU A 174 8.66 -1.06 -29.86
CA GLU A 174 9.88 -0.54 -30.49
C GLU A 174 9.65 0.17 -31.83
N LYS A 175 8.58 -0.21 -32.53
CA LYS A 175 8.15 0.39 -33.82
C LYS A 175 7.19 1.56 -33.65
N HIS A 176 6.85 1.93 -32.42
CA HIS A 176 5.92 3.03 -32.14
C HIS A 176 6.54 4.37 -32.57
N PRO A 177 5.78 5.34 -33.11
CA PRO A 177 6.31 6.66 -33.49
C PRO A 177 7.07 7.39 -32.36
N LEU A 178 6.64 7.18 -31.10
CA LEU A 178 7.29 7.77 -29.93
C LEU A 178 8.57 7.07 -29.50
N ALA A 179 8.85 5.85 -29.97
CA ALA A 179 10.01 5.06 -29.53
C ALA A 179 11.37 5.74 -29.79
N SER A 180 11.46 6.60 -30.78
CA SER A 180 12.67 7.36 -31.12
C SER A 180 12.73 8.77 -30.52
N ALA A 181 11.68 9.18 -29.79
CA ALA A 181 11.65 10.47 -29.15
C ALA A 181 12.56 10.49 -27.90
N PRO A 182 13.35 11.54 -27.68
CA PRO A 182 14.17 11.67 -26.47
C PRO A 182 13.30 11.84 -25.21
N ASP A 183 12.16 12.50 -25.36
CA ASP A 183 11.13 12.69 -24.33
C ASP A 183 9.76 12.88 -24.96
N VAL A 184 8.72 12.77 -24.15
CA VAL A 184 7.34 13.01 -24.56
C VAL A 184 6.60 13.86 -23.53
N ARG A 185 5.79 14.80 -24.01
CA ARG A 185 4.87 15.59 -23.18
C ARG A 185 3.50 14.95 -23.10
N LEU A 186 2.79 15.15 -22.00
CA LEU A 186 1.48 14.52 -21.77
C LEU A 186 0.43 14.88 -22.85
N ASN A 187 0.45 16.11 -23.36
CA ASN A 187 -0.47 16.52 -24.42
C ASN A 187 -0.23 15.81 -25.77
N ALA A 188 0.99 15.34 -26.03
CA ALA A 188 1.27 14.51 -27.21
C ALA A 188 0.66 13.11 -27.12
N LEU A 189 0.23 12.71 -25.93
CA LEU A 189 -0.36 11.38 -25.64
C LEU A 189 -1.90 11.38 -25.69
N ALA A 190 -2.54 12.49 -26.04
CA ALA A 190 -4.00 12.64 -26.02
C ALA A 190 -4.77 11.63 -26.90
N HIS A 191 -4.11 11.10 -27.94
CA HIS A 191 -4.71 10.16 -28.88
C HIS A 191 -4.21 8.72 -28.71
N GLU A 192 -3.38 8.49 -27.71
CA GLU A 192 -2.83 7.17 -27.44
C GLU A 192 -3.83 6.29 -26.66
N THR A 193 -3.81 5.01 -26.96
CA THR A 193 -4.50 3.99 -26.18
C THR A 193 -3.64 3.62 -24.97
N PHE A 194 -4.21 3.68 -23.77
CA PHE A 194 -3.46 3.36 -22.56
C PHE A 194 -3.72 1.95 -22.04
N ILE A 195 -2.64 1.32 -21.63
CA ILE A 195 -2.59 0.15 -20.79
C ILE A 195 -2.24 0.67 -19.40
N ASP A 196 -3.12 0.51 -18.42
CA ASP A 196 -2.96 1.14 -17.11
C ASP A 196 -3.22 0.14 -15.97
N PHE A 197 -3.06 0.59 -14.75
CA PHE A 197 -3.21 -0.20 -13.53
C PHE A 197 -4.54 0.14 -12.84
N PRO A 198 -5.02 -0.72 -11.92
CA PRO A 198 -6.28 -0.48 -11.21
C PRO A 198 -6.29 0.83 -10.44
N THR A 199 -7.46 1.43 -10.32
CA THR A 199 -7.69 2.61 -9.48
C THR A 199 -7.29 2.31 -8.03
N GLY A 200 -6.58 3.26 -7.40
CA GLY A 200 -6.03 3.08 -6.04
C GLY A 200 -4.56 2.63 -6.01
N TRP A 201 -4.00 2.26 -7.14
CA TRP A 201 -2.57 2.00 -7.28
C TRP A 201 -1.77 3.29 -7.37
N GLY A 202 -0.57 3.31 -6.77
CA GLY A 202 0.25 4.52 -6.70
C GLY A 202 0.67 5.08 -8.06
N THR A 203 1.08 4.23 -9.00
CA THR A 203 1.41 4.61 -10.38
C THR A 203 0.20 5.20 -11.10
N ARG A 204 -0.98 4.55 -10.99
CA ARG A 204 -2.23 5.05 -11.57
C ARG A 204 -2.60 6.41 -11.00
N ALA A 205 -2.53 6.59 -9.70
CA ALA A 205 -2.88 7.84 -9.04
C ALA A 205 -1.95 9.00 -9.44
N VAL A 206 -0.65 8.74 -9.62
CA VAL A 206 0.32 9.73 -10.15
C VAL A 206 -0.02 10.10 -11.57
N THR A 207 -0.29 9.11 -12.43
CA THR A 207 -0.63 9.32 -13.83
C THR A 207 -1.94 10.10 -13.99
N ASP A 208 -3.01 9.70 -13.30
CA ASP A 208 -4.30 10.39 -13.34
C ASP A 208 -4.16 11.85 -12.92
N ARG A 209 -3.42 12.12 -11.84
CA ARG A 209 -3.16 13.49 -11.37
C ARG A 209 -2.40 14.31 -12.39
N ALA A 210 -1.39 13.74 -13.04
CA ALA A 210 -0.60 14.45 -14.04
C ALA A 210 -1.44 14.82 -15.27
N PHE A 211 -2.25 13.88 -15.79
CA PHE A 211 -3.14 14.14 -16.92
C PHE A 211 -4.25 15.15 -16.58
N THR A 212 -4.84 15.04 -15.39
CA THR A 212 -5.84 16.02 -14.92
C THR A 212 -5.23 17.41 -14.84
N ALA A 213 -4.02 17.55 -14.31
CA ALA A 213 -3.34 18.85 -14.20
C ALA A 213 -2.95 19.42 -15.57
N ALA A 214 -2.64 18.57 -16.55
CA ALA A 214 -2.35 18.96 -17.93
C ALA A 214 -3.64 19.24 -18.76
N GLY A 215 -4.83 18.95 -18.24
CA GLY A 215 -6.09 19.09 -18.97
C GLY A 215 -6.23 18.12 -20.14
N VAL A 216 -5.56 16.96 -20.09
CA VAL A 216 -5.55 15.96 -21.14
C VAL A 216 -6.35 14.74 -20.71
N GLU A 217 -7.29 14.31 -21.54
CA GLU A 217 -8.04 13.08 -21.34
C GLU A 217 -7.24 11.87 -21.83
N ARG A 218 -7.39 10.73 -21.14
CA ARG A 218 -6.77 9.46 -21.49
C ARG A 218 -7.82 8.41 -21.81
N GLN A 219 -7.59 7.64 -22.87
CA GLN A 219 -8.39 6.47 -23.18
C GLN A 219 -7.70 5.22 -22.62
N VAL A 220 -8.13 4.76 -21.44
CA VAL A 220 -7.66 3.48 -20.87
C VAL A 220 -8.48 2.34 -21.46
N ALA A 221 -7.87 1.51 -22.29
CA ALA A 221 -8.51 0.35 -22.92
C ALA A 221 -8.20 -0.97 -22.21
N PHE A 222 -7.04 -1.05 -21.56
CA PHE A 222 -6.59 -2.25 -20.85
C PHE A 222 -6.23 -1.89 -19.40
N GLU A 223 -6.74 -2.67 -18.45
CA GLU A 223 -6.37 -2.57 -17.05
C GLU A 223 -5.70 -3.88 -16.63
N VAL A 224 -4.46 -3.80 -16.14
CA VAL A 224 -3.62 -4.95 -15.81
C VAL A 224 -3.00 -4.78 -14.42
N THR A 225 -2.60 -5.88 -13.78
CA THR A 225 -2.12 -5.87 -12.40
C THR A 225 -0.61 -6.14 -12.26
N ASP A 226 0.13 -6.17 -13.39
CA ASP A 226 1.58 -6.35 -13.37
C ASP A 226 2.25 -5.70 -14.59
N TYR A 227 3.54 -5.38 -14.44
CA TYR A 227 4.30 -4.68 -15.47
C TYR A 227 4.67 -5.57 -16.66
N PHE A 228 4.78 -6.89 -16.49
CA PHE A 228 5.12 -7.80 -17.59
C PHE A 228 3.96 -7.92 -18.56
N THR A 229 2.73 -8.05 -18.05
CA THR A 229 1.52 -8.03 -18.90
C THR A 229 1.38 -6.68 -19.61
N ALA A 230 1.62 -5.55 -18.90
CA ALA A 230 1.61 -4.22 -19.52
C ALA A 230 2.64 -4.12 -20.66
N ALA A 231 3.87 -4.60 -20.45
CA ALA A 231 4.92 -4.62 -21.46
C ALA A 231 4.57 -5.53 -22.65
N GLY A 232 4.00 -6.70 -22.41
CA GLY A 232 3.56 -7.61 -23.48
C GLY A 232 2.48 -7.01 -24.38
N LEU A 233 1.51 -6.30 -23.80
CA LEU A 233 0.49 -5.57 -24.56
C LEU A 233 1.10 -4.39 -25.34
N ALA A 234 2.01 -3.61 -24.70
CA ALA A 234 2.72 -2.53 -25.37
C ALA A 234 3.60 -3.03 -26.50
N HIS A 235 4.37 -4.10 -26.30
CA HIS A 235 5.17 -4.77 -27.33
C HIS A 235 4.32 -5.18 -28.55
N SER A 236 3.11 -5.66 -28.28
CA SER A 236 2.15 -6.06 -29.32
C SER A 236 1.49 -4.88 -30.04
N GLY A 237 1.81 -3.63 -29.69
CA GLY A 237 1.27 -2.43 -30.31
C GLY A 237 -0.16 -2.11 -29.91
N LEU A 238 -0.65 -2.63 -28.78
CA LEU A 238 -2.02 -2.45 -28.31
C LEU A 238 -2.20 -1.16 -27.52
N GLY A 239 -1.11 -0.46 -27.17
CA GLY A 239 -1.14 0.81 -26.47
C GLY A 239 0.20 1.14 -25.80
N VAL A 240 0.17 2.18 -24.96
CA VAL A 240 1.30 2.67 -24.19
C VAL A 240 1.02 2.56 -22.71
N SER A 241 2.05 2.48 -21.86
CA SER A 241 1.88 2.39 -20.41
C SER A 241 2.92 3.21 -19.67
N PHE A 242 2.61 3.66 -18.46
CA PHE A 242 3.57 4.28 -17.56
C PHE A 242 4.04 3.28 -16.52
N VAL A 243 5.35 3.12 -16.41
CA VAL A 243 5.97 2.25 -15.42
C VAL A 243 7.13 2.95 -14.71
N PRO A 244 7.49 2.56 -13.48
CA PRO A 244 8.70 3.05 -12.83
C PRO A 244 9.95 2.71 -13.65
N GLU A 245 10.92 3.62 -13.68
CA GLU A 245 12.17 3.44 -14.43
C GLU A 245 12.91 2.15 -14.03
N SER A 246 12.93 1.83 -12.74
CA SER A 246 13.52 0.58 -12.24
C SER A 246 12.80 -0.68 -12.71
N ALA A 247 11.50 -0.61 -12.96
CA ALA A 247 10.73 -1.69 -13.56
C ALA A 247 11.00 -1.78 -15.06
N ALA A 248 11.00 -0.63 -15.76
CA ALA A 248 11.28 -0.56 -17.20
C ALA A 248 12.63 -1.20 -17.56
N ALA A 249 13.66 -1.01 -16.73
CA ALA A 249 14.99 -1.60 -16.92
C ALA A 249 15.01 -3.15 -16.90
N ARG A 250 13.91 -3.80 -16.52
CA ARG A 250 13.75 -5.27 -16.45
C ARG A 250 12.76 -5.80 -17.48
N LEU A 251 12.25 -4.94 -18.37
CA LEU A 251 11.27 -5.29 -19.39
C LEU A 251 11.96 -5.36 -20.75
N ASP A 252 11.73 -6.44 -21.47
CA ASP A 252 12.28 -6.67 -22.80
C ASP A 252 11.24 -6.35 -23.88
N GLY A 253 11.72 -6.01 -25.10
CA GLY A 253 10.90 -5.84 -26.30
C GLY A 253 10.03 -4.58 -26.32
N VAL A 254 10.32 -3.60 -25.46
CA VAL A 254 9.64 -2.30 -25.42
C VAL A 254 10.65 -1.17 -25.47
N ALA A 255 10.28 -0.07 -26.11
CA ALA A 255 11.01 1.19 -26.02
C ALA A 255 10.57 1.94 -24.77
N CYS A 256 11.55 2.58 -24.10
CA CYS A 256 11.32 3.40 -22.94
C CYS A 256 11.57 4.87 -23.28
N VAL A 257 10.60 5.74 -23.05
CA VAL A 257 10.65 7.15 -23.39
C VAL A 257 10.50 7.98 -22.12
N ALA A 258 11.38 8.93 -21.91
CA ALA A 258 11.26 9.86 -20.78
C ALA A 258 9.98 10.70 -20.91
N VAL A 259 9.35 11.00 -19.77
CA VAL A 259 8.12 11.80 -19.76
C VAL A 259 8.39 13.12 -19.06
N VAL A 260 8.12 14.21 -19.77
CA VAL A 260 8.20 15.56 -19.22
C VAL A 260 6.76 16.00 -18.87
N GLY A 261 6.49 16.09 -17.57
CA GLY A 261 5.18 16.55 -17.10
C GLY A 261 5.10 18.08 -17.13
N ASP A 262 3.94 18.62 -17.50
CA ASP A 262 3.65 20.05 -17.37
C ASP A 262 3.30 20.46 -15.92
N VAL A 263 3.53 19.57 -14.95
CA VAL A 263 3.20 19.79 -13.53
C VAL A 263 4.41 20.38 -12.82
N PRO A 264 4.25 21.53 -12.12
CA PRO A 264 5.29 22.04 -11.25
C PRO A 264 5.69 20.99 -10.22
N VAL A 265 6.99 20.70 -10.12
CA VAL A 265 7.50 19.84 -9.05
C VAL A 265 7.19 20.52 -7.72
N ALA A 266 6.25 20.00 -6.97
CA ALA A 266 6.05 20.41 -5.59
C ALA A 266 7.33 19.98 -4.83
N SER A 267 8.28 20.91 -4.74
CA SER A 267 9.49 20.75 -3.96
C SER A 267 9.11 20.56 -2.49
N GLY A 268 9.56 19.45 -1.95
CA GLY A 268 9.80 19.12 -0.56
C GLY A 268 8.86 19.66 0.50
N ILE A 269 8.38 18.75 1.31
CA ILE A 269 7.83 19.05 2.64
C ILE A 269 8.94 19.74 3.47
N ALA A 270 9.06 21.05 3.34
CA ALA A 270 9.74 21.90 4.29
C ALA A 270 8.65 22.61 5.10
N SER A 271 8.67 22.34 6.41
CA SER A 271 7.87 22.97 7.44
C SER A 271 7.71 24.50 7.20
N GLY A 272 6.46 24.96 7.02
CA GLY A 272 6.07 26.28 7.50
C GLY A 272 6.17 27.47 6.55
N ALA A 273 6.21 27.34 5.22
CA ALA A 273 6.18 28.50 4.30
C ALA A 273 4.90 28.50 3.45
N ARG A 274 4.22 29.65 3.39
CA ARG A 274 3.06 29.92 2.54
C ARG A 274 3.42 29.73 1.07
N PRO A 275 2.52 29.22 0.20
CA PRO A 275 2.80 29.08 -1.23
C PRO A 275 2.90 30.48 -1.87
N SER A 276 4.10 30.86 -2.22
CA SER A 276 4.39 31.98 -3.13
C SER A 276 4.43 31.42 -4.55
N ALA A 277 3.70 32.04 -5.46
CA ALA A 277 3.64 31.90 -6.92
C ALA A 277 4.75 31.01 -7.55
N ALA A 278 4.44 29.73 -7.77
CA ALA A 278 5.30 28.82 -8.53
C ALA A 278 4.85 28.84 -10.02
N ALA A 279 5.07 29.99 -10.70
CA ALA A 279 4.73 30.13 -12.12
C ALA A 279 5.89 29.83 -13.08
N ASP A 280 7.11 29.54 -12.59
CA ASP A 280 8.32 29.39 -13.42
C ASP A 280 9.19 28.16 -13.11
N ALA A 281 8.66 27.12 -12.49
CA ALA A 281 9.41 25.86 -12.37
C ALA A 281 9.38 25.12 -13.72
N ALA A 282 10.54 24.84 -14.29
CA ALA A 282 10.66 24.02 -15.49
C ALA A 282 9.91 22.68 -15.32
N PRO A 283 9.24 22.20 -16.38
CA PRO A 283 8.53 20.93 -16.32
C PRO A 283 9.50 19.81 -15.93
N GLY A 284 9.21 19.13 -14.84
CA GLY A 284 10.04 18.03 -14.33
C GLY A 284 9.47 16.66 -14.71
N PRO A 285 10.26 15.60 -14.57
CA PRO A 285 9.78 14.25 -14.84
C PRO A 285 8.60 13.89 -13.94
N MET A 286 7.66 13.10 -14.46
CA MET A 286 6.60 12.48 -13.67
C MET A 286 7.24 11.59 -12.59
N THR A 287 7.04 11.90 -11.32
CA THR A 287 7.74 11.21 -10.24
C THR A 287 6.81 10.35 -9.40
N TRP A 288 7.27 9.15 -9.14
CA TRP A 288 6.64 8.17 -8.28
C TRP A 288 7.43 8.06 -6.96
N ASN A 289 6.76 8.36 -5.86
CA ASN A 289 7.37 8.35 -4.54
C ASN A 289 7.07 7.04 -3.83
N ILE A 290 8.10 6.35 -3.38
CA ILE A 290 7.98 5.17 -2.54
C ILE A 290 8.10 5.64 -1.09
N GLN A 291 7.15 5.21 -0.27
CA GLN A 291 7.00 5.68 1.10
C GLN A 291 6.74 4.48 2.02
N VAL A 292 7.09 4.61 3.29
CA VAL A 292 6.61 3.73 4.33
C VAL A 292 5.57 4.46 5.18
N ALA A 293 4.43 3.79 5.38
CA ALA A 293 3.36 4.25 6.25
C ALA A 293 3.30 3.41 7.52
N THR A 294 3.10 4.08 8.64
CA THR A 294 2.78 3.49 9.94
C THR A 294 1.57 4.20 10.53
N SER A 295 0.93 3.62 11.54
CA SER A 295 -0.12 4.33 12.25
C SER A 295 0.45 5.56 12.98
N ALA A 296 -0.25 6.69 12.91
CA ALA A 296 0.11 7.89 13.68
C ALA A 296 -0.30 7.79 15.16
N THR A 297 -1.25 6.92 15.48
CA THR A 297 -1.84 6.80 16.83
C THR A 297 -1.36 5.56 17.59
N ARG A 298 -0.93 4.51 16.88
CA ARG A 298 -0.46 3.27 17.48
C ARG A 298 1.06 3.20 17.45
N ARG A 299 1.64 2.74 18.55
CA ARG A 299 3.09 2.45 18.60
C ARG A 299 3.39 1.16 17.84
N LEU A 300 4.46 1.18 17.05
CA LEU A 300 5.00 -0.05 16.46
C LEU A 300 5.44 -1.01 17.57
N SER A 301 5.27 -2.30 17.32
CA SER A 301 5.89 -3.37 18.12
C SER A 301 7.41 -3.25 18.12
N ALA A 302 8.09 -3.97 19.00
CA ALA A 302 9.56 -4.03 19.01
C ALA A 302 10.11 -4.50 17.66
N ALA A 303 9.51 -5.54 17.07
CA ALA A 303 9.85 -6.04 15.74
C ALA A 303 9.61 -4.97 14.64
N GLY A 304 8.50 -4.23 14.71
CA GLY A 304 8.21 -3.14 13.78
C GLY A 304 9.23 -2.00 13.89
N ARG A 305 9.68 -1.65 15.09
CA ARG A 305 10.72 -0.62 15.29
C ARG A 305 12.06 -1.06 14.74
N ALA A 306 12.47 -2.30 15.00
CA ALA A 306 13.71 -2.85 14.47
C ALA A 306 13.69 -2.88 12.93
N PHE A 307 12.61 -3.37 12.32
CA PHE A 307 12.47 -3.37 10.87
C PHE A 307 12.49 -1.96 10.27
N MET A 308 11.83 -0.99 10.90
CA MET A 308 11.87 0.42 10.46
C MET A 308 13.29 1.00 10.53
N ALA A 309 14.09 0.64 11.53
CA ALA A 309 15.47 1.07 11.62
C ALA A 309 16.31 0.50 10.46
N ASP A 310 16.18 -0.79 10.17
CA ASP A 310 16.86 -1.44 9.04
C ASP A 310 16.42 -0.86 7.70
N LEU A 311 15.11 -0.67 7.49
CA LEU A 311 14.55 -0.06 6.29
C LEU A 311 15.12 1.33 6.03
N LEU A 312 15.11 2.22 7.04
CA LEU A 312 15.59 3.59 6.91
C LEU A 312 17.10 3.70 6.75
N SER A 313 17.87 2.76 7.31
CA SER A 313 19.33 2.73 7.18
C SER A 313 19.80 2.34 5.77
N ARG A 314 18.98 1.57 5.04
CA ARG A 314 19.29 0.98 3.73
C ARG A 314 18.54 1.65 2.57
N SER A 315 17.53 2.46 2.87
CA SER A 315 16.85 3.21 1.81
C SER A 315 17.80 4.26 1.22
N PRO A 316 17.91 4.36 -0.11
CA PRO A 316 18.63 5.46 -0.73
C PRO A 316 18.04 6.78 -0.17
N ARG A 317 18.90 7.69 0.26
CA ARG A 317 18.44 9.00 0.76
C ARG A 317 17.66 9.70 -0.35
N ALA A 318 16.37 9.96 -0.10
CA ALA A 318 15.47 10.67 -0.99
C ALA A 318 15.92 12.10 -1.26
#